data_b10bc4eaef4847848a916e7ec1e53581
#
_entry.id   b10bc4eaef4847848a916e7ec1e53581
#
_cell.length_a   1.000
_cell.length_b   1.000
_cell.length_c   1.000
_cell.angle_alpha   90.00
_cell.angle_beta   90.00
_cell.angle_gamma   90.00
#
_symmetry.space_group_name_H-M   'P 1'
#
loop_
_entity.id
_entity.type
_entity.pdbx_description
1 polymer ?
#
loop_
_entity_poly.entity_id
_entity_poly.type
_entity_poly.pdbx_seq_one_letter_code
_entity_poly.pdbx_strand_id
1 'polypeptide(L)'
;MKVKKNIIYNDLTLLNALQILQKVKNKTLVIVNKNLKFLGTLTDGDIRRALLRKVKITDLVQGIINHKSIITYDKKYSATVDKKFRKFKISLLPIIDKDKKYVGFHEFKKNKISQNQFVIMAGGFGRRLGSITKKIPKALVKVKQKPLLEHILAKAIKENFEHIKIITYYKSELIKKFLISKSYKNVKIYKEKRLMGTIGGIKNIATDSNNLNYLITNCDILTHVSYKSILNFHISSNADLTVATQMKIVKSQFGNVHVDKRNITKFEEKPEHMENIVIGIYVLKKSTVELLKKIKKNKIDMPDFINFLIKKKKKIVPFPFVEKWFDIGNIKNLNDAKKNY
;
A
#
# COMPACT_ATOMS: atom_id res chain seq x y z
N MET A 1 27.88 -12.67 8.91
CA MET A 1 26.90 -13.49 9.66
C MET A 1 25.62 -13.61 8.84
N LYS A 2 25.22 -14.83 8.41
CA LYS A 2 23.95 -15.01 7.67
C LYS A 2 22.80 -14.74 8.64
N VAL A 3 22.18 -13.57 8.56
CA VAL A 3 20.93 -13.24 9.27
C VAL A 3 19.91 -14.31 8.87
N LYS A 4 19.48 -15.15 9.81
CA LYS A 4 18.35 -16.05 9.57
C LYS A 4 17.18 -15.15 9.13
N LYS A 5 16.56 -15.45 8.03
CA LYS A 5 15.71 -14.62 7.15
C LYS A 5 14.70 -13.63 7.80
N ASN A 6 14.38 -13.78 9.09
CA ASN A 6 13.34 -13.01 9.81
C ASN A 6 13.76 -12.49 11.18
N ILE A 7 15.06 -12.52 11.52
CA ILE A 7 15.56 -12.08 12.83
C ILE A 7 16.30 -10.78 12.69
N ILE A 8 16.05 -9.85 13.61
CA ILE A 8 16.84 -8.63 13.80
C ILE A 8 17.13 -8.38 15.27
N TYR A 9 18.16 -7.60 15.52
CA TYR A 9 18.48 -7.09 16.85
C TYR A 9 17.72 -5.82 17.16
N ASN A 10 17.49 -5.54 18.43
CA ASN A 10 16.69 -4.41 18.91
C ASN A 10 17.37 -3.03 18.74
N ASP A 11 18.62 -2.98 18.30
CA ASP A 11 19.41 -1.79 18.05
C ASP A 11 19.33 -1.26 16.59
N LEU A 12 18.48 -1.86 15.75
CA LEU A 12 18.25 -1.40 14.39
C LEU A 12 17.26 -0.23 14.33
N THR A 13 17.41 0.63 13.32
CA THR A 13 16.43 1.69 13.04
C THR A 13 15.17 1.15 12.37
N LEU A 14 14.08 1.93 12.46
CA LEU A 14 12.84 1.60 11.74
C LEU A 14 13.06 1.49 10.23
N LEU A 15 13.93 2.34 9.66
CA LEU A 15 14.27 2.29 8.24
C LEU A 15 14.91 0.96 7.86
N ASN A 16 15.91 0.52 8.62
CA ASN A 16 16.59 -0.75 8.37
C ASN A 16 15.64 -1.94 8.54
N ALA A 17 14.80 -1.93 9.58
CA ALA A 17 13.79 -2.95 9.79
C ALA A 17 12.79 -3.01 8.62
N LEU A 18 12.34 -1.87 8.11
CA LEU A 18 11.43 -1.79 6.96
C LEU A 18 12.09 -2.34 5.69
N GLN A 19 13.36 -2.03 5.42
CA GLN A 19 14.11 -2.58 4.29
C GLN A 19 14.23 -4.12 4.36
N ILE A 20 14.44 -4.66 5.56
CA ILE A 20 14.48 -6.11 5.76
C ILE A 20 13.08 -6.71 5.56
N LEU A 21 12.03 -6.06 6.10
CA LEU A 21 10.64 -6.48 5.92
C LEU A 21 10.22 -6.54 4.45
N GLN A 22 10.75 -5.67 3.59
CA GLN A 22 10.48 -5.73 2.15
C GLN A 22 10.97 -7.03 1.51
N LYS A 23 12.08 -7.59 2.00
CA LYS A 23 12.69 -8.83 1.51
C LYS A 23 12.06 -10.09 2.11
N VAL A 24 11.34 -9.95 3.23
CA VAL A 24 10.74 -11.06 3.96
C VAL A 24 9.31 -11.33 3.48
N LYS A 25 9.01 -12.60 3.16
CA LYS A 25 7.74 -13.01 2.56
C LYS A 25 6.52 -12.76 3.47
N ASN A 26 6.64 -13.05 4.76
CA ASN A 26 5.56 -12.95 5.74
C ASN A 26 5.43 -11.57 6.40
N LYS A 27 6.31 -10.60 6.03
CA LYS A 27 6.29 -9.22 6.55
C LYS A 27 6.27 -9.12 8.08
N THR A 28 6.97 -10.05 8.74
CA THR A 28 7.11 -10.10 10.20
C THR A 28 8.57 -10.41 10.55
N LEU A 29 9.13 -9.64 11.47
CA LEU A 29 10.46 -9.84 12.04
C LEU A 29 10.34 -10.32 13.49
N VAL A 30 11.27 -11.16 13.90
CA VAL A 30 11.47 -11.56 15.28
C VAL A 30 12.59 -10.72 15.86
N ILE A 31 12.34 -10.07 16.97
CA ILE A 31 13.29 -9.20 17.63
C ILE A 31 13.94 -9.96 18.77
N VAL A 32 15.26 -9.95 18.79
CA VAL A 32 16.07 -10.59 19.84
C VAL A 32 17.14 -9.63 20.33
N ASN A 33 17.66 -9.90 21.53
CA ASN A 33 18.88 -9.23 22.01
C ASN A 33 20.15 -10.00 21.55
N LYS A 34 21.33 -9.51 21.89
CA LYS A 34 22.64 -10.11 21.54
C LYS A 34 22.78 -11.55 22.02
N ASN A 35 22.09 -11.95 23.08
CA ASN A 35 22.08 -13.32 23.62
C ASN A 35 20.97 -14.20 23.03
N LEU A 36 20.36 -13.79 21.90
CA LEU A 36 19.24 -14.46 21.24
C LEU A 36 17.98 -14.57 22.11
N LYS A 37 17.87 -13.85 23.22
CA LYS A 37 16.65 -13.79 24.02
C LYS A 37 15.56 -13.10 23.22
N PHE A 38 14.38 -13.72 23.12
CA PHE A 38 13.23 -13.19 22.43
C PHE A 38 12.69 -11.96 23.15
N LEU A 39 12.52 -10.85 22.40
CA LEU A 39 11.98 -9.60 22.90
C LEU A 39 10.56 -9.34 22.39
N GLY A 40 10.23 -9.86 21.21
CA GLY A 40 8.93 -9.65 20.60
C GLY A 40 8.95 -9.80 19.09
N THR A 41 7.90 -9.31 18.45
CA THR A 41 7.82 -9.25 16.99
C THR A 41 7.61 -7.82 16.50
N LEU A 42 7.95 -7.60 15.23
CA LEU A 42 7.72 -6.34 14.54
C LEU A 42 7.17 -6.64 13.15
N THR A 43 6.04 -6.05 12.82
CA THR A 43 5.42 -6.17 11.51
C THR A 43 5.53 -4.86 10.73
N ASP A 44 5.32 -4.93 9.41
CA ASP A 44 5.17 -3.73 8.57
C ASP A 44 4.07 -2.80 9.12
N GLY A 45 2.96 -3.36 9.59
CA GLY A 45 1.88 -2.60 10.20
C GLY A 45 2.26 -1.87 11.50
N ASP A 46 3.16 -2.44 12.32
CA ASP A 46 3.64 -1.79 13.55
C ASP A 46 4.45 -0.55 13.21
N ILE A 47 5.35 -0.66 12.22
CA ILE A 47 6.14 0.49 11.74
C ILE A 47 5.21 1.58 11.20
N ARG A 48 4.22 1.23 10.35
CA ARG A 48 3.28 2.21 9.79
C ARG A 48 2.49 2.92 10.89
N ARG A 49 2.02 2.21 11.90
CA ARG A 49 1.35 2.81 13.06
C ARG A 49 2.26 3.71 13.88
N ALA A 50 3.53 3.35 14.03
CA ALA A 50 4.51 4.19 14.71
C ALA A 50 4.76 5.50 13.95
N LEU A 51 4.91 5.45 12.63
CA LEU A 51 5.05 6.64 11.79
C LEU A 51 3.84 7.57 11.90
N LEU A 52 2.62 7.04 12.00
CA LEU A 52 1.41 7.86 12.23
C LEU A 52 1.42 8.54 13.60
N ARG A 53 2.11 7.98 14.59
CA ARG A 53 2.34 8.58 15.91
C ARG A 53 3.56 9.51 15.93
N LYS A 54 4.07 9.92 14.76
CA LYS A 54 5.23 10.80 14.58
C LYS A 54 6.57 10.24 15.08
N VAL A 55 6.69 8.91 15.27
CA VAL A 55 7.98 8.25 15.51
C VAL A 55 8.83 8.44 14.24
N LYS A 56 10.08 8.82 14.39
CA LYS A 56 10.98 9.07 13.25
C LYS A 56 11.45 7.75 12.65
N ILE A 57 11.63 7.72 11.34
CA ILE A 57 12.13 6.53 10.64
C ILE A 57 13.57 6.16 11.04
N THR A 58 14.30 7.11 11.61
CA THR A 58 15.65 6.95 12.15
C THR A 58 15.69 6.42 13.58
N ASP A 59 14.54 6.41 14.28
CA ASP A 59 14.46 5.89 15.64
C ASP A 59 14.66 4.38 15.68
N LEU A 60 15.09 3.87 16.84
CA LEU A 60 15.33 2.44 17.05
C LEU A 60 14.01 1.66 17.15
N VAL A 61 14.02 0.42 16.68
CA VAL A 61 12.86 -0.48 16.74
C VAL A 61 12.43 -0.80 18.16
N GLN A 62 13.31 -0.64 19.15
CA GLN A 62 13.06 -0.96 20.55
C GLN A 62 11.78 -0.31 21.08
N GLY A 63 11.49 0.94 20.70
CA GLY A 63 10.31 1.69 21.15
C GLY A 63 8.97 1.20 20.55
N ILE A 64 9.00 0.29 19.58
CA ILE A 64 7.78 -0.14 18.87
C ILE A 64 7.62 -1.66 18.80
N ILE A 65 8.44 -2.42 19.54
CA ILE A 65 8.36 -3.89 19.60
C ILE A 65 7.01 -4.30 20.17
N ASN A 66 6.36 -5.28 19.53
CA ASN A 66 5.21 -5.94 20.13
C ASN A 66 5.69 -7.01 21.14
N HIS A 67 5.80 -6.62 22.39
CA HIS A 67 6.19 -7.52 23.49
C HIS A 67 5.12 -8.57 23.85
N LYS A 68 3.85 -8.33 23.47
CA LYS A 68 2.73 -9.26 23.69
C LYS A 68 2.53 -10.22 22.51
N SER A 69 3.61 -10.57 21.83
CA SER A 69 3.58 -11.47 20.67
C SER A 69 3.18 -12.87 21.07
N ILE A 70 2.35 -13.50 20.23
CA ILE A 70 1.98 -14.91 20.38
C ILE A 70 3.18 -15.77 20.04
N ILE A 71 3.51 -16.72 20.91
CA ILE A 71 4.64 -17.63 20.80
C ILE A 71 4.19 -19.08 20.91
N THR A 72 5.11 -20.00 20.63
CA THR A 72 4.96 -21.42 20.91
C THR A 72 6.27 -22.04 21.39
N TYR A 73 6.17 -23.14 22.12
CA TYR A 73 7.28 -24.02 22.48
C TYR A 73 7.37 -25.22 21.53
N ASP A 74 6.34 -25.44 20.72
CA ASP A 74 6.25 -26.58 19.81
C ASP A 74 7.20 -26.42 18.63
N LYS A 75 8.23 -27.26 18.57
CA LYS A 75 9.19 -27.27 17.44
C LYS A 75 8.60 -27.89 16.18
N LYS A 76 7.64 -28.80 16.30
CA LYS A 76 6.95 -29.43 15.17
C LYS A 76 5.65 -28.70 14.86
N TYR A 77 5.32 -28.56 13.57
CA TYR A 77 4.04 -28.02 13.14
C TYR A 77 2.92 -29.00 13.48
N SER A 78 1.90 -28.54 14.18
CA SER A 78 0.77 -29.34 14.67
C SER A 78 -0.57 -28.65 14.44
N ALA A 79 -1.67 -29.35 14.65
CA ALA A 79 -3.01 -28.77 14.62
C ALA A 79 -3.16 -27.63 15.65
N THR A 80 -2.50 -27.72 16.80
CA THR A 80 -2.46 -26.66 17.81
C THR A 80 -1.79 -25.39 17.28
N VAL A 81 -0.67 -25.54 16.57
CA VAL A 81 0.03 -24.44 15.91
C VAL A 81 -0.87 -23.81 14.83
N ASP A 82 -1.54 -24.61 14.00
CA ASP A 82 -2.47 -24.13 12.98
C ASP A 82 -3.65 -23.35 13.60
N LYS A 83 -4.20 -23.84 14.70
CA LYS A 83 -5.26 -23.15 15.46
C LYS A 83 -4.81 -21.77 15.98
N LYS A 84 -3.56 -21.63 16.46
CA LYS A 84 -2.98 -20.35 16.87
C LYS A 84 -2.93 -19.37 15.68
N PHE A 85 -2.46 -19.79 14.51
CA PHE A 85 -2.42 -18.96 13.31
C PHE A 85 -3.80 -18.41 12.94
N ARG A 86 -4.82 -19.26 12.92
CA ARG A 86 -6.20 -18.88 12.56
C ARG A 86 -6.83 -17.97 13.60
N LYS A 87 -6.72 -18.33 14.90
CA LYS A 87 -7.29 -17.58 16.03
C LYS A 87 -6.73 -16.15 16.09
N PHE A 88 -5.41 -16.01 16.00
CA PHE A 88 -4.74 -14.72 16.17
C PHE A 88 -4.45 -13.99 14.84
N LYS A 89 -4.83 -14.60 13.70
CA LYS A 89 -4.65 -14.04 12.35
C LYS A 89 -3.19 -13.61 12.06
N ILE A 90 -2.23 -14.35 12.60
CA ILE A 90 -0.79 -14.09 12.44
C ILE A 90 -0.22 -14.89 11.26
N SER A 91 0.89 -14.43 10.70
CA SER A 91 1.57 -15.08 9.56
C SER A 91 2.86 -15.77 9.95
N LEU A 92 3.40 -15.45 11.12
CA LEU A 92 4.59 -16.01 11.70
C LEU A 92 4.34 -16.23 13.19
N LEU A 93 4.75 -17.40 13.69
CA LEU A 93 4.66 -17.79 15.10
C LEU A 93 6.07 -18.13 15.60
N PRO A 94 6.70 -17.29 16.45
CA PRO A 94 8.01 -17.58 17.01
C PRO A 94 8.01 -18.81 17.90
N ILE A 95 9.08 -19.59 17.82
CA ILE A 95 9.37 -20.71 18.70
C ILE A 95 10.46 -20.27 19.67
N ILE A 96 10.19 -20.40 20.95
CA ILE A 96 11.17 -20.12 22.01
C ILE A 96 11.39 -21.37 22.88
N ASP A 97 12.51 -21.41 23.58
CA ASP A 97 12.79 -22.44 24.60
C ASP A 97 12.33 -21.96 25.99
N LYS A 98 12.63 -22.81 27.01
CA LYS A 98 12.28 -22.54 28.41
C LYS A 98 13.00 -21.28 28.95
N ASP A 99 14.19 -20.96 28.43
CA ASP A 99 14.99 -19.79 28.80
C ASP A 99 14.61 -18.55 28.01
N LYS A 100 13.49 -18.57 27.28
CA LYS A 100 13.01 -17.53 26.38
C LYS A 100 13.98 -17.19 25.25
N LYS A 101 14.90 -18.09 24.90
CA LYS A 101 15.74 -17.93 23.72
C LYS A 101 14.96 -18.31 22.46
N TYR A 102 15.19 -17.56 21.41
CA TYR A 102 14.59 -17.83 20.12
C TYR A 102 15.23 -19.07 19.47
N VAL A 103 14.42 -20.03 19.10
CA VAL A 103 14.84 -21.31 18.49
C VAL A 103 14.49 -21.37 17.01
N GLY A 104 13.37 -20.78 16.61
CA GLY A 104 12.89 -20.82 15.23
C GLY A 104 11.51 -20.19 15.08
N PHE A 105 10.84 -20.45 13.98
CA PHE A 105 9.46 -20.00 13.78
C PHE A 105 8.69 -20.97 12.88
N HIS A 106 7.38 -20.96 13.04
CA HIS A 106 6.45 -21.52 12.07
C HIS A 106 5.92 -20.42 11.18
N GLU A 107 5.74 -20.72 9.88
CA GLU A 107 5.02 -19.88 8.93
C GLU A 107 3.65 -20.45 8.63
N PHE A 108 2.63 -19.61 8.68
CA PHE A 108 1.32 -19.98 8.16
C PHE A 108 1.33 -19.87 6.63
N LYS A 109 1.23 -21.01 5.97
CA LYS A 109 1.05 -21.05 4.51
C LYS A 109 -0.37 -20.62 4.18
N LYS A 110 -0.60 -19.31 4.18
CA LYS A 110 -1.90 -18.75 3.83
C LYS A 110 -2.14 -18.93 2.34
N ASN A 111 -2.97 -19.90 1.98
CA ASN A 111 -3.59 -19.92 0.67
C ASN A 111 -4.66 -18.82 0.66
N LYS A 112 -4.60 -17.96 -0.39
CA LYS A 112 -5.64 -17.04 -0.88
C LYS A 112 -5.53 -15.57 -0.46
N ILE A 113 -4.82 -14.81 -1.31
CA ILE A 113 -5.19 -13.44 -1.65
C ILE A 113 -6.37 -13.46 -2.65
N SER A 114 -6.82 -14.66 -3.05
CA SER A 114 -7.84 -14.90 -4.09
C SER A 114 -9.21 -14.24 -3.84
N GLN A 115 -9.46 -13.71 -2.65
CA GLN A 115 -10.71 -13.02 -2.31
C GLN A 115 -10.63 -11.48 -2.42
N ASN A 116 -9.55 -10.93 -2.97
CA ASN A 116 -9.39 -9.48 -3.09
C ASN A 116 -9.20 -9.11 -4.56
N GLN A 117 -9.88 -8.05 -4.99
CA GLN A 117 -9.76 -7.52 -6.34
C GLN A 117 -8.61 -6.53 -6.44
N PHE A 118 -7.83 -6.61 -7.52
CA PHE A 118 -6.88 -5.58 -7.89
C PHE A 118 -7.44 -4.78 -9.07
N VAL A 119 -7.57 -3.46 -8.92
CA VAL A 119 -8.19 -2.61 -9.92
C VAL A 119 -7.23 -1.52 -10.37
N ILE A 120 -7.02 -1.38 -11.68
CA ILE A 120 -6.17 -0.36 -12.27
C ILE A 120 -7.06 0.67 -12.97
N MET A 121 -6.96 1.94 -12.56
CA MET A 121 -7.67 3.05 -13.20
C MET A 121 -6.85 3.58 -14.37
N ALA A 122 -7.29 3.29 -15.60
CA ALA A 122 -6.58 3.62 -16.83
C ALA A 122 -7.46 4.37 -17.85
N GLY A 123 -8.50 5.07 -17.38
CA GLY A 123 -9.45 5.80 -18.27
C GLY A 123 -8.99 7.19 -18.72
N GLY A 124 -7.99 7.79 -18.06
CA GLY A 124 -7.58 9.16 -18.26
C GLY A 124 -6.91 9.46 -19.61
N PHE A 125 -7.06 10.69 -20.11
CA PHE A 125 -6.43 11.14 -21.36
C PHE A 125 -4.91 11.32 -21.29
N GLY A 126 -4.37 11.59 -20.08
CA GLY A 126 -2.95 11.86 -19.92
C GLY A 126 -2.45 13.17 -20.54
N ARG A 127 -3.29 14.21 -20.67
CA ARG A 127 -3.01 15.46 -21.41
C ARG A 127 -1.66 16.11 -21.07
N ARG A 128 -1.22 16.05 -19.82
CA ARG A 128 0.05 16.65 -19.36
C ARG A 128 1.31 15.97 -19.91
N LEU A 129 1.18 14.82 -20.59
CA LEU A 129 2.26 14.14 -21.33
C LEU A 129 2.33 14.55 -22.80
N GLY A 130 1.52 15.52 -23.23
CA GLY A 130 1.59 16.18 -24.52
C GLY A 130 1.43 15.23 -25.72
N SER A 131 2.35 15.30 -26.67
CA SER A 131 2.33 14.54 -27.94
C SER A 131 2.35 13.02 -27.73
N ILE A 132 2.96 12.54 -26.64
CA ILE A 132 3.08 11.09 -26.34
C ILE A 132 1.69 10.48 -26.21
N THR A 133 0.81 11.09 -25.42
CA THR A 133 -0.52 10.56 -25.17
C THR A 133 -1.53 10.85 -26.28
N LYS A 134 -1.20 11.74 -27.22
CA LYS A 134 -1.95 11.82 -28.49
C LYS A 134 -1.86 10.54 -29.32
N LYS A 135 -0.74 9.80 -29.23
CA LYS A 135 -0.52 8.55 -29.98
C LYS A 135 -0.93 7.29 -29.20
N ILE A 136 -0.58 7.19 -27.92
CA ILE A 136 -0.83 6.02 -27.07
C ILE A 136 -1.50 6.42 -25.75
N PRO A 137 -2.31 5.53 -25.10
CA PRO A 137 -2.88 5.85 -23.79
C PRO A 137 -1.77 5.90 -22.74
N LYS A 138 -1.96 6.69 -21.67
CA LYS A 138 -0.99 6.89 -20.58
C LYS A 138 -0.47 5.57 -20.02
N ALA A 139 -1.35 4.57 -19.86
CA ALA A 139 -1.00 3.24 -19.36
C ALA A 139 0.06 2.52 -20.18
N LEU A 140 0.21 2.86 -21.48
CA LEU A 140 1.20 2.26 -22.38
C LEU A 140 2.47 3.13 -22.57
N VAL A 141 2.59 4.26 -21.89
CA VAL A 141 3.83 5.04 -21.85
C VAL A 141 4.93 4.21 -21.20
N LYS A 142 6.13 4.22 -21.80
CA LYS A 142 7.23 3.35 -21.38
C LYS A 142 8.17 4.02 -20.37
N VAL A 143 8.52 3.28 -19.33
CA VAL A 143 9.62 3.54 -18.40
C VAL A 143 10.55 2.32 -18.45
N LYS A 144 11.86 2.52 -18.64
CA LYS A 144 12.82 1.42 -18.84
C LYS A 144 12.31 0.35 -19.81
N GLN A 145 11.87 0.82 -21.00
CA GLN A 145 11.37 0.02 -22.12
C GLN A 145 10.05 -0.76 -21.87
N LYS A 146 9.53 -0.79 -20.66
CA LYS A 146 8.27 -1.46 -20.33
C LYS A 146 7.13 -0.44 -20.13
N PRO A 147 5.91 -0.70 -20.65
CA PRO A 147 4.74 0.11 -20.35
C PRO A 147 4.46 0.24 -18.86
N LEU A 148 3.92 1.37 -18.42
CA LEU A 148 3.49 1.59 -17.03
C LEU A 148 2.57 0.46 -16.55
N LEU A 149 1.61 0.09 -17.39
CA LEU A 149 0.68 -1.00 -17.11
C LEU A 149 1.39 -2.34 -16.88
N GLU A 150 2.46 -2.63 -17.64
CA GLU A 150 3.25 -3.87 -17.50
C GLU A 150 3.99 -3.92 -16.16
N HIS A 151 4.55 -2.80 -15.70
CA HIS A 151 5.18 -2.71 -14.38
C HIS A 151 4.18 -3.01 -13.25
N ILE A 152 2.98 -2.41 -13.33
CA ILE A 152 1.93 -2.59 -12.31
C ILE A 152 1.42 -4.04 -12.33
N LEU A 153 1.15 -4.60 -13.51
CA LEU A 153 0.67 -5.98 -13.66
C LEU A 153 1.71 -6.99 -13.16
N ALA A 154 2.96 -6.86 -13.57
CA ALA A 154 4.03 -7.76 -13.14
C ALA A 154 4.20 -7.76 -11.61
N LYS A 155 4.12 -6.58 -10.99
CA LYS A 155 4.17 -6.45 -9.53
C LYS A 155 2.95 -7.07 -8.85
N ALA A 156 1.74 -6.80 -9.34
CA ALA A 156 0.51 -7.36 -8.77
C ALA A 156 0.49 -8.91 -8.87
N ILE A 157 0.89 -9.47 -10.01
CA ILE A 157 1.00 -10.92 -10.22
C ILE A 157 2.07 -11.52 -9.30
N LYS A 158 3.26 -10.89 -9.20
CA LYS A 158 4.33 -11.32 -8.28
C LYS A 158 3.86 -11.33 -6.81
N GLU A 159 2.95 -10.44 -6.46
CA GLU A 159 2.36 -10.37 -5.12
C GLU A 159 1.10 -11.26 -4.96
N ASN A 160 0.82 -12.14 -5.94
CA ASN A 160 -0.26 -13.13 -5.98
C ASN A 160 -1.68 -12.52 -6.01
N PHE A 161 -1.88 -11.41 -6.72
CA PHE A 161 -3.22 -10.96 -7.09
C PHE A 161 -3.69 -11.73 -8.32
N GLU A 162 -4.71 -12.57 -8.15
CA GLU A 162 -5.24 -13.45 -9.20
C GLU A 162 -6.35 -12.78 -10.04
N HIS A 163 -7.10 -11.85 -9.42
CA HIS A 163 -8.23 -11.17 -10.05
C HIS A 163 -7.87 -9.71 -10.32
N ILE A 164 -7.43 -9.41 -11.54
CA ILE A 164 -7.04 -8.07 -11.94
C ILE A 164 -8.07 -7.50 -12.91
N LYS A 165 -8.55 -6.28 -12.63
CA LYS A 165 -9.49 -5.54 -13.46
C LYS A 165 -8.88 -4.22 -13.88
N ILE A 166 -9.04 -3.84 -15.14
CA ILE A 166 -8.56 -2.57 -15.66
C ILE A 166 -9.76 -1.77 -16.14
N ILE A 167 -9.94 -0.59 -15.60
CA ILE A 167 -10.96 0.35 -16.03
C ILE A 167 -10.34 1.27 -17.06
N THR A 168 -10.92 1.32 -18.26
CA THR A 168 -10.38 2.03 -19.41
C THR A 168 -11.44 2.94 -20.04
N TYR A 169 -11.00 4.00 -20.71
CA TYR A 169 -11.83 4.85 -21.54
C TYR A 169 -11.06 5.27 -22.78
N TYR A 170 -10.07 6.15 -22.62
CA TYR A 170 -9.29 6.67 -23.72
C TYR A 170 -8.40 5.58 -24.33
N LYS A 171 -8.52 5.41 -25.67
CA LYS A 171 -7.74 4.41 -26.46
C LYS A 171 -7.74 2.99 -25.85
N SER A 172 -8.87 2.57 -25.33
CA SER A 172 -9.10 1.26 -24.70
C SER A 172 -8.64 0.11 -25.59
N GLU A 173 -8.84 0.19 -26.90
CA GLU A 173 -8.47 -0.87 -27.86
C GLU A 173 -6.95 -1.13 -27.91
N LEU A 174 -6.13 -0.07 -27.73
CA LEU A 174 -4.67 -0.26 -27.66
C LEU A 174 -4.26 -1.02 -26.40
N ILE A 175 -4.93 -0.74 -25.26
CA ILE A 175 -4.71 -1.49 -24.01
C ILE A 175 -5.12 -2.95 -24.19
N LYS A 176 -6.27 -3.21 -24.86
CA LYS A 176 -6.76 -4.55 -25.15
C LYS A 176 -5.76 -5.33 -26.03
N LYS A 177 -5.30 -4.72 -27.13
CA LYS A 177 -4.27 -5.31 -28.02
C LYS A 177 -2.99 -5.66 -27.25
N PHE A 178 -2.51 -4.74 -26.38
CA PHE A 178 -1.36 -4.99 -25.54
C PHE A 178 -1.52 -6.19 -24.60
N LEU A 179 -2.68 -6.32 -23.93
CA LEU A 179 -2.93 -7.45 -23.02
C LEU A 179 -2.98 -8.78 -23.76
N ILE A 180 -3.57 -8.81 -24.94
CA ILE A 180 -3.62 -10.00 -25.81
C ILE A 180 -2.20 -10.39 -26.24
N SER A 181 -1.38 -9.44 -26.74
CA SER A 181 -0.02 -9.71 -27.19
C SER A 181 0.91 -10.24 -26.09
N LYS A 182 0.59 -9.97 -24.82
CA LYS A 182 1.34 -10.44 -23.64
C LYS A 182 0.69 -11.64 -22.93
N SER A 183 -0.39 -12.19 -23.49
CA SER A 183 -1.10 -13.36 -22.97
C SER A 183 -1.54 -13.25 -21.50
N TYR A 184 -1.98 -12.07 -21.05
CA TYR A 184 -2.51 -11.87 -19.70
C TYR A 184 -3.90 -12.50 -19.53
N LYS A 185 -3.97 -13.80 -19.15
CA LYS A 185 -5.22 -14.58 -19.05
C LYS A 185 -6.16 -14.12 -17.92
N ASN A 186 -5.61 -13.64 -16.79
CA ASN A 186 -6.37 -13.31 -15.57
C ASN A 186 -6.68 -11.82 -15.43
N VAL A 187 -6.61 -11.06 -16.53
CA VAL A 187 -6.86 -9.62 -16.55
C VAL A 187 -8.12 -9.32 -17.33
N LYS A 188 -9.11 -8.68 -16.69
CA LYS A 188 -10.37 -8.28 -17.34
C LYS A 188 -10.41 -6.77 -17.56
N ILE A 189 -10.83 -6.34 -18.76
CA ILE A 189 -11.01 -4.93 -19.11
C ILE A 189 -12.49 -4.55 -18.95
N TYR A 190 -12.70 -3.38 -18.35
CA TYR A 190 -14.00 -2.71 -18.24
C TYR A 190 -13.90 -1.34 -18.91
N LYS A 191 -14.48 -1.21 -20.09
CA LYS A 191 -14.51 0.06 -20.84
C LYS A 191 -15.65 0.93 -20.33
N GLU A 192 -15.33 2.13 -19.92
CA GLU A 192 -16.32 3.14 -19.55
C GLU A 192 -17.01 3.68 -20.82
N LYS A 193 -18.32 3.91 -20.75
CA LYS A 193 -19.07 4.60 -21.84
C LYS A 193 -18.79 6.11 -21.87
N ARG A 194 -18.42 6.68 -20.74
CA ARG A 194 -18.02 8.08 -20.53
C ARG A 194 -17.03 8.15 -19.36
N LEU A 195 -16.26 9.22 -19.27
CA LEU A 195 -15.37 9.43 -18.12
C LEU A 195 -16.18 9.56 -16.82
N MET A 196 -15.96 8.63 -15.90
CA MET A 196 -16.66 8.55 -14.62
C MET A 196 -15.87 9.10 -13.44
N GLY A 197 -14.73 9.74 -13.69
CA GLY A 197 -13.83 10.26 -12.64
C GLY A 197 -12.83 9.22 -12.13
N THR A 198 -12.09 9.60 -11.11
CA THR A 198 -10.97 8.78 -10.61
C THR A 198 -11.40 7.55 -9.81
N ILE A 199 -12.70 7.46 -9.40
CA ILE A 199 -13.24 6.29 -8.69
C ILE A 199 -14.56 5.80 -9.30
N GLY A 200 -15.29 6.63 -10.03
CA GLY A 200 -16.64 6.31 -10.52
C GLY A 200 -16.72 5.08 -11.40
N GLY A 201 -15.68 4.78 -12.18
CA GLY A 201 -15.61 3.59 -13.03
C GLY A 201 -15.73 2.26 -12.29
N ILE A 202 -15.44 2.25 -10.99
CA ILE A 202 -15.61 1.07 -10.13
C ILE A 202 -17.08 0.62 -10.05
N LYS A 203 -18.04 1.51 -10.28
CA LYS A 203 -19.46 1.14 -10.31
C LYS A 203 -19.78 0.08 -11.36
N ASN A 204 -19.02 0.06 -12.46
CA ASN A 204 -19.22 -0.88 -13.56
C ASN A 204 -18.63 -2.27 -13.28
N ILE A 205 -17.88 -2.41 -12.20
CA ILE A 205 -17.30 -3.69 -11.81
C ILE A 205 -18.34 -4.48 -11.02
N ALA A 206 -18.63 -5.71 -11.48
CA ALA A 206 -19.44 -6.63 -10.69
C ALA A 206 -18.79 -6.90 -9.34
N THR A 207 -19.54 -6.73 -8.27
CA THR A 207 -19.14 -7.15 -6.94
C THR A 207 -19.41 -8.64 -6.81
N ASP A 208 -18.37 -9.47 -7.05
CA ASP A 208 -18.45 -10.89 -6.73
C ASP A 208 -18.76 -11.07 -5.24
N SER A 209 -19.64 -12.02 -4.92
CA SER A 209 -20.00 -12.35 -3.53
C SER A 209 -18.79 -12.70 -2.66
N ASN A 210 -17.74 -13.23 -3.28
CA ASN A 210 -16.52 -13.70 -2.61
C ASN A 210 -15.44 -12.63 -2.41
N ASN A 211 -15.60 -11.43 -2.98
CA ASN A 211 -14.57 -10.38 -2.84
C ASN A 211 -14.78 -9.56 -1.58
N LEU A 212 -13.76 -9.52 -0.73
CA LEU A 212 -13.81 -8.80 0.55
C LEU A 212 -13.30 -7.36 0.41
N ASN A 213 -12.23 -7.15 -0.37
CA ASN A 213 -11.57 -5.84 -0.52
C ASN A 213 -11.15 -5.57 -1.96
N TYR A 214 -11.06 -4.29 -2.30
CA TYR A 214 -10.66 -3.79 -3.62
C TYR A 214 -9.42 -2.91 -3.45
N LEU A 215 -8.26 -3.38 -3.90
CA LEU A 215 -7.07 -2.56 -4.02
C LEU A 215 -7.12 -1.84 -5.37
N ILE A 216 -7.11 -0.52 -5.33
CA ILE A 216 -7.25 0.35 -6.49
C ILE A 216 -5.96 1.14 -6.64
N THR A 217 -5.42 1.20 -7.85
CA THR A 217 -4.26 2.04 -8.18
C THR A 217 -4.49 2.80 -9.47
N ASN A 218 -3.97 4.00 -9.56
CA ASN A 218 -3.88 4.71 -10.83
C ASN A 218 -2.82 4.06 -11.72
N CYS A 219 -3.03 4.08 -13.04
CA CYS A 219 -2.13 3.46 -14.01
C CYS A 219 -0.79 4.20 -14.20
N ASP A 220 -0.63 5.35 -13.58
CA ASP A 220 0.55 6.22 -13.67
C ASP A 220 1.46 6.17 -12.43
N ILE A 221 1.11 5.34 -11.44
CA ILE A 221 1.86 5.21 -10.21
C ILE A 221 2.81 4.01 -10.29
N LEU A 222 4.11 4.29 -10.31
CA LEU A 222 5.15 3.29 -10.12
C LEU A 222 5.67 3.37 -8.68
N THR A 223 5.75 2.23 -7.98
CA THR A 223 6.15 2.22 -6.57
C THR A 223 6.84 0.93 -6.16
N HIS A 224 7.75 1.05 -5.19
CA HIS A 224 8.36 -0.11 -4.51
C HIS A 224 7.54 -0.59 -3.30
N VAL A 225 6.51 0.17 -2.88
CA VAL A 225 5.60 -0.25 -1.80
C VAL A 225 4.89 -1.55 -2.18
N SER A 226 4.84 -2.51 -1.26
CA SER A 226 4.10 -3.76 -1.49
C SER A 226 2.59 -3.53 -1.44
N TYR A 227 1.88 -3.86 -2.50
CA TYR A 227 0.41 -3.87 -2.54
C TYR A 227 -0.18 -4.77 -1.46
N LYS A 228 0.49 -5.92 -1.23
CA LYS A 228 0.10 -6.85 -0.17
C LYS A 228 0.23 -6.23 1.23
N SER A 229 1.25 -5.39 1.47
CA SER A 229 1.40 -4.67 2.74
C SER A 229 0.25 -3.69 2.95
N ILE A 230 -0.14 -2.92 1.93
CA ILE A 230 -1.28 -1.99 2.02
C ILE A 230 -2.57 -2.75 2.32
N LEU A 231 -2.81 -3.86 1.61
CA LEU A 231 -3.99 -4.71 1.82
C LEU A 231 -4.02 -5.32 3.23
N ASN A 232 -2.91 -5.85 3.72
CA ASN A 232 -2.82 -6.43 5.05
C ASN A 232 -3.05 -5.38 6.14
N PHE A 233 -2.51 -4.17 5.95
CA PHE A 233 -2.73 -3.05 6.86
C PHE A 233 -4.22 -2.65 6.89
N HIS A 234 -4.88 -2.57 5.75
CA HIS A 234 -6.31 -2.31 5.63
C HIS A 234 -7.13 -3.33 6.44
N ILE A 235 -6.85 -4.63 6.23
CA ILE A 235 -7.55 -5.72 6.92
C ILE A 235 -7.30 -5.66 8.42
N SER A 236 -6.05 -5.47 8.86
CA SER A 236 -5.70 -5.41 10.30
C SER A 236 -6.27 -4.18 10.99
N SER A 237 -6.43 -3.08 10.26
CA SER A 237 -7.05 -1.85 10.77
C SER A 237 -8.57 -1.92 10.78
N ASN A 238 -9.19 -2.94 10.20
CA ASN A 238 -10.64 -3.04 9.96
C ASN A 238 -11.21 -1.73 9.39
N ALA A 239 -10.52 -1.18 8.38
CA ALA A 239 -10.88 0.09 7.76
C ALA A 239 -11.98 -0.07 6.71
N ASP A 240 -12.76 0.97 6.49
CA ASP A 240 -13.69 1.06 5.34
C ASP A 240 -12.93 1.52 4.10
N LEU A 241 -11.96 2.42 4.27
CA LEU A 241 -11.05 2.90 3.24
C LEU A 241 -9.63 3.04 3.82
N THR A 242 -8.63 2.57 3.08
CA THR A 242 -7.22 2.88 3.34
C THR A 242 -6.69 3.71 2.18
N VAL A 243 -6.03 4.82 2.49
CA VAL A 243 -5.39 5.73 1.54
C VAL A 243 -3.88 5.61 1.70
N ALA A 244 -3.16 5.21 0.66
CA ALA A 244 -1.71 5.21 0.71
C ALA A 244 -1.19 6.66 0.64
N THR A 245 -0.35 7.03 1.61
CA THR A 245 0.18 8.39 1.76
C THR A 245 1.69 8.36 1.93
N GLN A 246 2.36 9.32 1.29
CA GLN A 246 3.77 9.58 1.58
C GLN A 246 3.88 10.74 2.55
N MET A 247 4.68 10.56 3.58
CA MET A 247 5.08 11.66 4.46
C MET A 247 6.12 12.51 3.77
N LYS A 248 5.85 13.79 3.64
CA LYS A 248 6.76 14.78 3.06
C LYS A 248 6.97 15.92 4.06
N ILE A 249 8.22 16.29 4.28
CA ILE A 249 8.55 17.50 5.00
C ILE A 249 8.48 18.66 3.99
N VAL A 250 7.58 19.59 4.23
CA VAL A 250 7.46 20.83 3.47
C VAL A 250 8.10 21.94 4.31
N LYS A 251 9.16 22.53 3.77
CA LYS A 251 9.85 23.66 4.40
C LYS A 251 9.29 24.96 3.84
N SER A 252 8.85 25.85 4.70
CA SER A 252 8.60 27.23 4.29
C SER A 252 9.92 27.87 3.87
N GLN A 253 9.89 28.65 2.80
CA GLN A 253 11.05 29.46 2.40
C GLN A 253 11.19 30.75 3.22
N PHE A 254 10.12 31.10 3.95
CA PHE A 254 9.97 32.35 4.68
C PHE A 254 9.62 32.06 6.15
N GLY A 255 9.89 33.05 7.02
CA GLY A 255 9.36 33.05 8.37
C GLY A 255 7.83 33.14 8.36
N ASN A 256 7.17 32.40 9.24
CA ASN A 256 5.73 32.43 9.43
C ASN A 256 5.38 33.12 10.73
N VAL A 257 4.31 33.94 10.70
CA VAL A 257 3.75 34.56 11.90
C VAL A 257 2.38 33.98 12.22
N HIS A 258 2.14 33.69 13.47
CA HIS A 258 0.80 33.35 13.96
C HIS A 258 0.14 34.64 14.45
N VAL A 259 -1.06 34.90 13.99
CA VAL A 259 -1.78 36.13 14.31
C VAL A 259 -3.05 35.78 15.07
N ASP A 260 -3.28 36.41 16.22
CA ASP A 260 -4.57 36.44 16.89
C ASP A 260 -5.10 37.87 16.88
N LYS A 261 -6.28 38.05 16.26
CA LYS A 261 -6.89 39.37 15.99
C LYS A 261 -5.92 40.31 15.25
N ARG A 262 -5.22 41.19 15.94
CA ARG A 262 -4.27 42.16 15.38
C ARG A 262 -2.84 41.98 15.89
N ASN A 263 -2.59 41.00 16.78
CA ASN A 263 -1.30 40.79 17.42
C ASN A 263 -0.59 39.57 16.86
N ILE A 264 0.71 39.69 16.65
CA ILE A 264 1.54 38.52 16.36
C ILE A 264 1.77 37.77 17.68
N THR A 265 1.34 36.51 17.73
CA THR A 265 1.45 35.66 18.92
C THR A 265 2.65 34.74 18.90
N LYS A 266 3.17 34.43 17.69
CA LYS A 266 4.33 33.56 17.49
C LYS A 266 5.00 33.86 16.17
N PHE A 267 6.33 33.75 16.15
CA PHE A 267 7.13 33.76 14.93
C PHE A 267 7.88 32.44 14.82
N GLU A 268 7.91 31.85 13.61
CA GLU A 268 8.65 30.64 13.30
C GLU A 268 9.49 30.87 12.05
N GLU A 269 10.82 30.82 12.18
CA GLU A 269 11.73 30.96 11.04
C GLU A 269 11.74 29.67 10.23
N LYS A 270 11.35 29.77 8.95
CA LYS A 270 11.35 28.66 7.98
C LYS A 270 10.78 27.35 8.53
N PRO A 271 9.55 27.36 9.06
CA PRO A 271 8.99 26.19 9.73
C PRO A 271 8.89 24.99 8.78
N GLU A 272 9.10 23.80 9.34
CA GLU A 272 8.92 22.54 8.66
C GLU A 272 7.57 21.93 9.05
N HIS A 273 6.75 21.63 8.06
CA HIS A 273 5.47 20.93 8.25
C HIS A 273 5.52 19.54 7.65
N MET A 274 5.03 18.57 8.38
CA MET A 274 4.90 17.21 7.87
C MET A 274 3.52 17.03 7.21
N GLU A 275 3.50 16.79 5.92
CA GLU A 275 2.29 16.55 5.15
C GLU A 275 2.17 15.08 4.72
N ASN A 276 0.95 14.55 4.71
CA ASN A 276 0.62 13.24 4.17
C ASN A 276 0.06 13.40 2.76
N ILE A 277 0.90 13.17 1.75
CA ILE A 277 0.53 13.32 0.33
C ILE A 277 -0.09 12.03 -0.18
N VAL A 278 -1.28 12.14 -0.77
CA VAL A 278 -1.99 11.00 -1.40
C VAL A 278 -1.30 10.60 -2.69
N ILE A 279 -1.04 9.31 -2.86
CA ILE A 279 -0.28 8.79 -4.02
C ILE A 279 -1.11 8.04 -5.06
N GLY A 280 -2.43 8.02 -4.94
CA GLY A 280 -3.28 7.34 -5.92
C GLY A 280 -3.38 5.82 -5.79
N ILE A 281 -3.10 5.27 -4.59
CA ILE A 281 -3.34 3.86 -4.25
C ILE A 281 -4.27 3.81 -3.04
N TYR A 282 -5.30 2.95 -3.13
CA TYR A 282 -6.36 2.87 -2.14
C TYR A 282 -6.78 1.42 -1.90
N VAL A 283 -7.32 1.13 -0.73
CA VAL A 283 -8.02 -0.14 -0.49
C VAL A 283 -9.40 0.16 0.07
N LEU A 284 -10.43 -0.37 -0.58
CA LEU A 284 -11.81 -0.24 -0.17
C LEU A 284 -12.37 -1.60 0.28
N LYS A 285 -13.10 -1.60 1.39
CA LYS A 285 -13.91 -2.73 1.79
C LYS A 285 -15.09 -2.92 0.82
N LYS A 286 -15.57 -4.14 0.62
CA LYS A 286 -16.72 -4.42 -0.25
C LYS A 286 -17.92 -3.52 0.05
N SER A 287 -18.29 -3.38 1.32
CA SER A 287 -19.41 -2.52 1.73
C SER A 287 -19.24 -1.05 1.31
N THR A 288 -18.00 -0.57 1.26
CA THR A 288 -17.68 0.79 0.79
C THR A 288 -17.84 0.92 -0.74
N VAL A 289 -17.51 -0.12 -1.49
CA VAL A 289 -17.78 -0.17 -2.95
C VAL A 289 -19.29 -0.20 -3.21
N GLU A 290 -20.05 -0.92 -2.39
CA GLU A 290 -21.52 -0.93 -2.48
C GLU A 290 -22.13 0.44 -2.19
N LEU A 291 -21.58 1.19 -1.21
CA LEU A 291 -21.97 2.59 -0.99
C LEU A 291 -21.67 3.48 -2.21
N LEU A 292 -20.48 3.33 -2.82
CA LEU A 292 -20.14 4.06 -4.04
C LEU A 292 -21.15 3.81 -5.16
N LYS A 293 -21.61 2.56 -5.33
CA LYS A 293 -22.60 2.20 -6.35
C LYS A 293 -23.94 2.90 -6.15
N LYS A 294 -24.33 3.18 -4.91
CA LYS A 294 -25.60 3.87 -4.56
C LYS A 294 -25.57 5.38 -4.84
N ILE A 295 -24.39 5.98 -5.05
CA ILE A 295 -24.29 7.41 -5.36
C ILE A 295 -24.82 7.66 -6.78
N LYS A 296 -25.85 8.49 -6.93
CA LYS A 296 -26.50 8.77 -8.24
C LYS A 296 -25.62 9.54 -9.24
N LYS A 297 -24.58 10.28 -8.77
CA LYS A 297 -23.69 11.05 -9.64
C LYS A 297 -22.95 10.15 -10.65
N ASN A 298 -22.90 10.61 -11.91
CA ASN A 298 -22.23 9.88 -12.99
C ASN A 298 -20.70 9.96 -12.91
N LYS A 299 -20.17 11.13 -12.55
CA LYS A 299 -18.73 11.36 -12.37
C LYS A 299 -18.45 11.53 -10.89
N ILE A 300 -17.53 10.72 -10.37
CA ILE A 300 -17.10 10.77 -8.97
C ILE A 300 -15.58 10.71 -8.95
N ASP A 301 -14.98 11.73 -8.38
CA ASP A 301 -13.54 11.75 -8.11
C ASP A 301 -13.24 11.25 -6.70
N MET A 302 -12.05 10.69 -6.48
CA MET A 302 -11.67 10.10 -5.20
C MET A 302 -11.74 11.09 -4.03
N PRO A 303 -11.31 12.36 -4.15
CA PRO A 303 -11.47 13.34 -3.07
C PRO A 303 -12.93 13.54 -2.65
N ASP A 304 -13.84 13.63 -3.60
CA ASP A 304 -15.28 13.78 -3.30
C ASP A 304 -15.81 12.55 -2.55
N PHE A 305 -15.37 11.36 -2.97
CA PHE A 305 -15.76 10.12 -2.33
C PHE A 305 -15.19 9.98 -0.90
N ILE A 306 -13.94 10.39 -0.68
CA ILE A 306 -13.34 10.45 0.65
C ILE A 306 -14.14 11.38 1.55
N ASN A 307 -14.46 12.59 1.11
CA ASN A 307 -15.27 13.55 1.86
C ASN A 307 -16.68 13.01 2.17
N PHE A 308 -17.30 12.31 1.21
CA PHE A 308 -18.57 11.62 1.44
C PHE A 308 -18.47 10.57 2.55
N LEU A 309 -17.40 9.77 2.55
CA LEU A 309 -17.17 8.74 3.57
C LEU A 309 -16.90 9.35 4.95
N ILE A 310 -16.16 10.47 5.02
CA ILE A 310 -15.94 11.22 6.27
C ILE A 310 -17.28 11.69 6.84
N LYS A 311 -18.14 12.31 6.01
CA LYS A 311 -19.50 12.73 6.43
C LYS A 311 -20.35 11.56 6.90
N LYS A 312 -20.15 10.36 6.35
CA LYS A 312 -20.82 9.11 6.77
C LYS A 312 -20.14 8.43 7.98
N LYS A 313 -19.17 9.09 8.63
CA LYS A 313 -18.42 8.58 9.79
C LYS A 313 -17.78 7.20 9.54
N LYS A 314 -17.34 6.95 8.30
CA LYS A 314 -16.64 5.71 7.94
C LYS A 314 -15.20 5.74 8.42
N LYS A 315 -14.65 4.56 8.75
CA LYS A 315 -13.28 4.44 9.21
C LYS A 315 -12.32 4.55 8.03
N ILE A 316 -11.68 5.71 7.90
CA ILE A 316 -10.67 5.98 6.88
C ILE A 316 -9.31 6.06 7.57
N VAL A 317 -8.34 5.30 7.06
CA VAL A 317 -6.99 5.27 7.64
C VAL A 317 -5.94 5.57 6.59
N PRO A 318 -4.93 6.39 6.88
CA PRO A 318 -3.78 6.56 6.02
C PRO A 318 -2.85 5.35 6.18
N PHE A 319 -2.22 4.94 5.07
CA PHE A 319 -1.09 4.01 5.06
C PHE A 319 0.17 4.81 4.72
N PRO A 320 0.94 5.28 5.71
CA PRO A 320 2.15 6.04 5.45
C PRO A 320 3.24 5.12 4.92
N PHE A 321 3.96 5.58 3.90
CA PHE A 321 5.12 4.87 3.38
C PHE A 321 6.29 5.82 3.12
N VAL A 322 7.49 5.26 3.05
CA VAL A 322 8.75 5.98 2.85
C VAL A 322 9.50 5.48 1.63
N GLU A 323 8.98 4.43 1.00
CA GLU A 323 9.56 3.82 -0.18
C GLU A 323 9.45 4.75 -1.39
N LYS A 324 10.36 4.57 -2.36
CA LYS A 324 10.31 5.34 -3.62
C LYS A 324 9.03 5.08 -4.40
N TRP A 325 8.48 6.13 -4.94
CA TRP A 325 7.34 6.12 -5.85
C TRP A 325 7.48 7.24 -6.88
N PHE A 326 6.81 7.08 -8.01
CA PHE A 326 6.82 8.03 -9.12
C PHE A 326 5.40 8.20 -9.63
N ASP A 327 4.92 9.44 -9.68
CA ASP A 327 3.69 9.84 -10.39
C ASP A 327 4.10 10.29 -11.80
N ILE A 328 3.77 9.49 -12.80
CA ILE A 328 4.08 9.81 -14.20
C ILE A 328 3.02 10.79 -14.75
N GLY A 329 2.82 11.88 -14.04
CA GLY A 329 1.80 12.89 -14.38
C GLY A 329 2.17 13.81 -15.54
N ASN A 330 3.47 14.06 -15.77
CA ASN A 330 4.00 14.98 -16.78
C ASN A 330 5.35 14.50 -17.33
N ILE A 331 5.91 15.22 -18.29
CA ILE A 331 7.18 14.87 -18.98
C ILE A 331 8.36 14.88 -17.99
N LYS A 332 8.43 15.85 -17.09
CA LYS A 332 9.50 15.93 -16.08
C LYS A 332 9.53 14.69 -15.21
N ASN A 333 8.38 14.30 -14.66
CA ASN A 333 8.24 13.11 -13.83
C ASN A 333 8.51 11.81 -14.62
N LEU A 334 8.13 11.75 -15.90
CA LEU A 334 8.46 10.63 -16.78
C LEU A 334 9.96 10.47 -16.93
N ASN A 335 10.70 11.57 -17.18
CA ASN A 335 12.14 11.55 -17.33
C ASN A 335 12.85 11.18 -16.02
N ASP A 336 12.34 11.67 -14.88
CA ASP A 336 12.84 11.27 -13.57
C ASP A 336 12.64 9.76 -13.31
N ALA A 337 11.45 9.23 -13.59
CA ALA A 337 11.19 7.81 -13.47
C ALA A 337 12.05 6.95 -14.40
N LYS A 338 12.35 7.40 -15.63
CA LYS A 338 13.27 6.69 -16.54
C LYS A 338 14.67 6.55 -15.97
N LYS A 339 15.15 7.52 -15.19
CA LYS A 339 16.47 7.51 -14.57
C LYS A 339 16.49 6.69 -13.26
N ASN A 340 15.48 6.85 -12.42
CA ASN A 340 15.56 6.52 -10.99
C ASN A 340 14.63 5.37 -10.53
N TYR A 341 13.71 4.90 -11.38
CA TYR A 341 12.88 3.71 -11.13
C TYR A 341 13.60 2.44 -11.57
#